data_a4193d8639e407abe9e2444181b02582
#
_entry.id   a4193d8639e407abe9e2444181b02582
#
_cell.length_a   1.000
_cell.length_b   1.000
_cell.length_c   1.000
_cell.angle_alpha   90.00
_cell.angle_beta   90.00
_cell.angle_gamma   90.00
#
_symmetry.space_group_name_H-M   'P 1'
#
loop_
_entity.id
_entity.type
_entity.pdbx_description
1 polymer ?
#
loop_
_entity_poly.entity_id
_entity_poly.type
_entity_poly.pdbx_seq_one_letter_code
_entity_poly.pdbx_strand_id
1 'polypeptide(L)'
;MEPSIIKLLSENKVIGLRQVNRGIKENQIRCVVIADDTECNIRLELTNTCRKARVPVKRVPSKSELGKTLGIDVDCSTVGILK
;
A
#
# COMPACT_ATOMS: atom_id res chain seq x y z
N MET A 1 -2.42 14.39 -3.17
CA MET A 1 -1.71 13.13 -3.53
C MET A 1 -1.09 13.28 -4.90
N GLU A 2 0.09 12.76 -5.09
CA GLU A 2 0.80 12.88 -6.37
C GLU A 2 0.05 12.17 -7.51
N PRO A 3 0.04 12.77 -8.73
CA PRO A 3 -0.64 12.12 -9.87
C PRO A 3 -0.10 10.73 -10.19
N SER A 4 1.20 10.49 -10.01
CA SER A 4 1.79 9.17 -10.25
C SER A 4 1.24 8.11 -9.31
N ILE A 5 0.97 8.46 -8.07
CA ILE A 5 0.39 7.54 -7.09
C ILE A 5 -1.08 7.27 -7.43
N ILE A 6 -1.82 8.30 -7.82
CA ILE A 6 -3.21 8.15 -8.24
C ILE A 6 -3.31 7.19 -9.41
N LYS A 7 -2.41 7.30 -10.37
CA LYS A 7 -2.35 6.41 -11.53
C LYS A 7 -2.08 4.97 -11.10
N LEU A 8 -1.14 4.76 -10.17
CA LEU A 8 -0.86 3.44 -9.62
C LEU A 8 -2.10 2.83 -8.97
N LEU A 9 -2.84 3.64 -8.22
CA LEU A 9 -4.04 3.17 -7.51
C LEU A 9 -5.19 2.79 -8.45
N SER A 10 -5.12 3.17 -9.73
CA SER A 10 -6.11 2.77 -10.73
C SER A 10 -5.83 1.37 -11.30
N GLU A 11 -4.66 0.80 -11.04
CA GLU A 11 -4.28 -0.52 -11.55
C GLU A 11 -4.81 -1.63 -10.65
N ASN A 12 -4.65 -2.88 -11.07
CA ASN A 12 -5.03 -4.04 -10.26
C ASN A 12 -4.28 -4.02 -8.92
N LYS A 13 -5.02 -4.21 -7.85
CA LYS A 13 -4.48 -4.04 -6.51
C LYS A 13 -5.19 -4.91 -5.49
N VAL A 14 -4.53 -5.08 -4.34
CA VAL A 14 -5.14 -5.67 -3.15
C VAL A 14 -5.11 -4.63 -2.04
N ILE A 15 -6.13 -4.60 -1.21
CA ILE A 15 -6.33 -3.59 -0.17
C ILE A 15 -6.23 -4.24 1.20
N GLY A 16 -5.50 -3.61 2.10
CA GLY A 16 -5.37 -4.05 3.48
C GLY A 16 -4.09 -4.81 3.76
N LEU A 17 -3.65 -4.75 5.03
CA LEU A 17 -2.37 -5.28 5.47
C LEU A 17 -2.21 -6.77 5.19
N ARG A 18 -3.23 -7.56 5.53
CA ARG A 18 -3.18 -9.01 5.37
C ARG A 18 -3.02 -9.41 3.90
N GLN A 19 -3.78 -8.76 3.03
CA GLN A 19 -3.74 -9.05 1.59
C GLN A 19 -2.40 -8.62 0.99
N VAL A 20 -1.87 -7.48 1.41
CA VAL A 20 -0.58 -7.00 0.94
C VAL A 20 0.54 -7.95 1.36
N ASN A 21 0.58 -8.36 2.62
CA ASN A 21 1.59 -9.30 3.11
C ASN A 21 1.54 -10.62 2.35
N ARG A 22 0.35 -11.13 2.12
CA ARG A 22 0.16 -12.37 1.36
C ARG A 22 0.66 -12.22 -0.06
N GLY A 23 0.32 -11.12 -0.71
CA GLY A 23 0.77 -10.86 -2.08
C GLY A 23 2.28 -10.74 -2.20
N ILE A 24 2.93 -10.15 -1.19
CA ILE A 24 4.39 -10.06 -1.16
C ILE A 24 5.00 -11.45 -1.06
N LYS A 25 4.49 -12.30 -0.17
CA LYS A 25 4.98 -13.67 -0.01
C LYS A 25 4.84 -14.47 -1.29
N GLU A 26 3.75 -14.26 -2.03
CA GLU A 26 3.48 -14.96 -3.28
C GLU A 26 4.14 -14.32 -4.50
N ASN A 27 4.95 -13.28 -4.27
CA ASN A 27 5.66 -12.55 -5.32
C ASN A 27 4.71 -11.97 -6.39
N GLN A 28 3.56 -11.48 -5.94
CA GLN A 28 2.53 -10.93 -6.81
C GLN A 28 2.45 -9.41 -6.77
N ILE A 29 3.18 -8.77 -5.86
CA ILE A 29 3.12 -7.32 -5.64
C ILE A 29 4.26 -6.61 -6.35
N ARG A 30 3.91 -5.61 -7.15
CA ARG A 30 4.86 -4.76 -7.87
C ARG A 30 5.30 -3.57 -7.05
N CYS A 31 4.38 -3.01 -6.25
CA CYS A 31 4.61 -1.80 -5.47
C CYS A 31 3.64 -1.78 -4.30
N VAL A 32 4.05 -1.18 -3.19
CA VAL A 32 3.19 -1.03 -2.02
C VAL A 32 3.02 0.46 -1.72
N VAL A 33 1.78 0.87 -1.44
CA VAL A 33 1.45 2.25 -1.00
C VAL A 33 1.08 2.19 0.47
N ILE A 34 1.70 3.02 1.29
CA ILE A 34 1.48 3.07 2.74
C ILE A 34 1.09 4.48 3.16
N ALA A 35 0.06 4.60 4.01
CA ALA A 35 -0.33 5.88 4.60
C ALA A 35 0.61 6.23 5.76
N ASP A 36 1.06 7.50 5.79
CA ASP A 36 2.01 7.97 6.81
C ASP A 36 1.46 7.96 8.23
N ASP A 37 0.15 8.04 8.40
CA ASP A 37 -0.50 8.01 9.72
C ASP A 37 -0.86 6.59 10.17
N THR A 38 -0.39 5.58 9.46
CA THR A 38 -0.48 4.19 9.91
C THR A 38 0.40 4.01 11.15
N GLU A 39 -0.04 3.13 12.05
CA GLU A 39 0.70 2.82 13.27
C GLU A 39 2.17 2.48 12.96
N CYS A 40 3.08 3.02 13.76
CA CYS A 40 4.52 2.93 13.52
C CYS A 40 4.99 1.48 13.38
N ASN A 41 4.53 0.58 14.26
CA ASN A 41 4.92 -0.83 14.21
C ASN A 41 4.53 -1.48 12.89
N ILE A 42 3.35 -1.17 12.39
CA ILE A 42 2.85 -1.71 11.14
C ILE A 42 3.67 -1.18 9.96
N ARG A 43 3.95 0.12 9.97
CA ARG A 43 4.75 0.74 8.91
C ARG A 43 6.15 0.14 8.84
N LEU A 44 6.80 -0.01 9.99
CA LEU A 44 8.16 -0.53 10.06
C LEU A 44 8.21 -1.99 9.59
N GLU A 45 7.28 -2.80 10.08
CA GLU A 45 7.22 -4.21 9.70
C GLU A 45 6.99 -4.37 8.21
N LEU A 46 6.03 -3.63 7.66
CA LEU A 46 5.71 -3.72 6.25
C LEU A 46 6.84 -3.20 5.37
N THR A 47 7.48 -2.09 5.79
CA THR A 47 8.64 -1.55 5.07
C THR A 47 9.78 -2.55 5.03
N ASN A 48 10.05 -3.23 6.15
CA ASN A 48 11.09 -4.25 6.20
C ASN A 48 10.75 -5.44 5.31
N THR A 49 9.50 -5.87 5.31
CA THR A 49 9.03 -6.96 4.45
C THR A 49 9.21 -6.60 2.97
N CYS A 50 8.85 -5.38 2.60
CA CYS A 50 9.02 -4.90 1.23
C CYS A 50 10.48 -4.82 0.84
N ARG A 51 11.34 -4.37 1.76
CA ARG A 51 12.79 -4.27 1.50
C ARG A 51 13.39 -5.65 1.22
N LYS A 52 13.03 -6.64 2.01
CA LYS A 52 13.51 -8.01 1.81
C LYS A 52 13.05 -8.60 0.48
N ALA A 53 11.84 -8.27 0.08
CA ALA A 53 11.26 -8.74 -1.17
C ALA A 53 11.62 -7.86 -2.37
N ARG A 54 12.36 -6.76 -2.16
CA ARG A 54 12.75 -5.79 -3.18
C ARG A 54 11.54 -5.13 -3.83
N VAL A 55 10.50 -4.87 -3.05
CA VAL A 55 9.28 -4.22 -3.51
C VAL A 55 9.35 -2.74 -3.18
N PRO A 56 9.21 -1.84 -4.17
CA PRO A 56 9.20 -0.40 -3.90
C PRO A 56 8.04 0.02 -3.01
N VAL A 57 8.27 1.00 -2.16
CA VAL A 57 7.25 1.55 -1.26
C VAL A 57 7.01 3.01 -1.61
N LYS A 58 5.74 3.37 -1.78
CA LYS A 58 5.29 4.76 -1.94
C LYS A 58 4.52 5.17 -0.70
N ARG A 59 4.58 6.45 -0.32
CA ARG A 59 3.92 6.94 0.87
C ARG A 59 2.89 8.01 0.53
N VAL A 60 1.78 8.02 1.26
CA VAL A 60 0.73 9.03 1.13
C VAL A 60 0.46 9.65 2.50
N PRO A 61 -0.08 10.87 2.57
CA PRO A 61 -0.21 11.58 3.84
C PRO A 61 -1.12 10.91 4.86
N SER A 62 -2.25 10.32 4.45
CA SER A 62 -3.21 9.79 5.41
C SER A 62 -3.99 8.59 4.89
N LYS A 63 -4.46 7.78 5.84
CA LYS A 63 -5.35 6.64 5.57
C LYS A 63 -6.67 7.12 4.97
N SER A 64 -7.15 8.24 5.43
CA SER A 64 -8.41 8.83 4.95
C SER A 64 -8.31 9.19 3.47
N GLU A 65 -7.23 9.86 3.08
CA GLU A 65 -7.02 10.22 1.67
C GLU A 65 -6.84 8.99 0.79
N LEU A 66 -6.15 7.98 1.29
CA LEU A 66 -5.94 6.74 0.55
C LEU A 66 -7.28 6.04 0.31
N GLY A 67 -8.12 5.94 1.34
CA GLY A 67 -9.45 5.35 1.20
C GLY A 67 -10.33 6.11 0.22
N LYS A 68 -10.31 7.44 0.29
CA LYS A 68 -11.08 8.28 -0.65
C LYS A 68 -10.63 8.09 -2.09
N THR A 69 -9.33 8.05 -2.31
CA THR A 69 -8.78 7.87 -3.66
C THR A 69 -9.17 6.51 -4.24
N LEU A 70 -9.26 5.49 -3.38
CA LEU A 70 -9.69 4.15 -3.78
C LEU A 70 -11.21 4.05 -3.98
N GLY A 71 -11.97 5.06 -3.55
CA GLY A 71 -13.43 5.04 -3.65
C GLY A 71 -14.12 4.16 -2.63
N ILE A 72 -13.47 3.89 -1.50
CA ILE A 72 -14.05 3.09 -0.41
C ILE A 72 -14.44 4.00 0.76
N ASP A 73 -15.42 3.55 1.56
CA ASP A 73 -15.99 4.35 2.65
C ASP A 73 -15.20 4.27 3.95
N VAL A 74 -14.08 3.54 3.96
CA VAL A 74 -13.27 3.35 5.16
C VAL A 74 -11.85 3.79 4.90
N ASP A 75 -11.12 4.07 5.99
CA ASP A 75 -9.70 4.39 5.91
C ASP A 75 -8.92 3.17 5.43
N CYS A 76 -7.86 3.41 4.67
CA CYS A 76 -7.01 2.35 4.16
C CYS A 76 -5.56 2.64 4.53
N SER A 77 -4.92 1.74 5.28
CA SER A 77 -3.55 1.94 5.72
C SER A 77 -2.52 1.54 4.66
N THR A 78 -2.82 0.55 3.84
CA THR A 78 -1.87 0.08 2.83
C THR A 78 -2.59 -0.58 1.66
N VAL A 79 -1.96 -0.47 0.49
CA VAL A 79 -2.45 -1.06 -0.77
C VAL A 79 -1.27 -1.70 -1.48
N GLY A 80 -1.46 -2.90 -2.03
CA GLY A 80 -0.45 -3.54 -2.86
C GLY A 80 -0.87 -3.51 -4.32
N ILE A 81 -0.01 -2.98 -5.17
CA ILE A 81 -0.25 -2.95 -6.61
C ILE A 81 0.26 -4.25 -7.21
N LEU A 82 -0.58 -4.96 -7.93
CA LEU A 82 -0.24 -6.25 -8.51
C LEU A 82 0.64 -6.12 -9.75
N LYS A 83 1.44 -7.13 -9.99
CA LYS A 83 2.28 -7.22 -11.17
C LYS A 83 1.47 -7.37 -12.44
#